data_1e30cd127797dc5c503e823e7b889e0a
#
_entry.id   1e30cd127797dc5c503e823e7b889e0a
#
_cell.length_a   1.000
_cell.length_b   1.000
_cell.length_c   1.000
_cell.angle_alpha   90.00
_cell.angle_beta   90.00
_cell.angle_gamma   90.00
#
_symmetry.space_group_name_H-M   'P 1'
#
loop_
_entity.id
_entity.type
_entity.pdbx_description
1 polymer ?
#
loop_
_entity_poly.entity_id
_entity_poly.type
_entity_poly.pdbx_seq_one_letter_code
_entity_poly.pdbx_strand_id
1 'polypeptide(L)'
;IDIGGGTTDVALVRGGGIEGTRMFALGGRAFTKSIADRLDLPFPRAEEIKLDYARGLAVDRRNELARIVADDVAIWAAGVELVLDELAGGDLLPGRVYLCGGGSHMPEIGATLGEESFWRRLPFSRTPEVLVMAPEQVERIHDATHLLVDQQDVTPLGLAYQAIELQTNEDPLDVALRRVLRAMKM
;
A
#
# COMPACT_ATOMS: atom_id res chain seq x y z
N ILE A 1 3.62 3.08 -0.30
CA ILE A 1 3.19 2.15 -1.35
C ILE A 1 2.18 1.20 -0.72
N ASP A 2 0.92 1.24 -1.16
CA ASP A 2 -0.13 0.31 -0.78
C ASP A 2 -0.32 -0.71 -1.91
N ILE A 3 -0.10 -1.98 -1.63
CA ILE A 3 -0.24 -3.07 -2.59
C ILE A 3 -1.54 -3.80 -2.29
N GLY A 4 -2.61 -3.34 -2.92
CA GLY A 4 -3.95 -3.91 -2.77
C GLY A 4 -4.17 -5.21 -3.55
N GLY A 5 -5.42 -5.63 -3.66
CA GLY A 5 -5.79 -6.81 -4.44
C GLY A 5 -5.72 -6.57 -5.96
N GLY A 6 -6.16 -5.41 -6.45
CA GLY A 6 -6.21 -5.08 -7.88
C GLY A 6 -5.26 -3.98 -8.32
N THR A 7 -4.82 -3.14 -7.41
CA THR A 7 -4.03 -1.94 -7.67
C THR A 7 -2.84 -1.86 -6.74
N THR A 8 -1.85 -1.08 -7.18
CA THR A 8 -0.80 -0.55 -6.32
C THR A 8 -0.91 0.96 -6.33
N ASP A 9 -1.07 1.54 -5.15
CA ASP A 9 -1.22 2.98 -4.93
C ASP A 9 0.06 3.52 -4.29
N VAL A 10 0.57 4.63 -4.81
CA VAL A 10 1.78 5.28 -4.32
C VAL A 10 1.50 6.73 -3.98
N ALA A 11 1.86 7.14 -2.78
CA ALA A 11 1.78 8.53 -2.33
C ALA A 11 3.16 9.07 -1.99
N LEU A 12 3.50 10.23 -2.52
CA LEU A 12 4.68 11.00 -2.12
C LEU A 12 4.30 11.98 -1.02
N VAL A 13 4.97 11.85 0.13
CA VAL A 13 4.72 12.69 1.32
C VAL A 13 5.99 13.46 1.67
N ARG A 14 5.90 14.78 1.82
CA ARG A 14 6.98 15.65 2.31
C ARG A 14 6.43 16.64 3.32
N GLY A 15 7.21 16.93 4.37
CA GLY A 15 6.82 17.90 5.38
C GLY A 15 5.45 17.65 6.04
N GLY A 16 4.99 16.39 6.05
CA GLY A 16 3.68 16.00 6.58
C GLY A 16 2.50 16.21 5.60
N GLY A 17 2.75 16.66 4.36
CA GLY A 17 1.74 16.85 3.32
C GLY A 17 1.90 15.87 2.16
N ILE A 18 0.79 15.52 1.50
CA ILE A 18 0.81 14.73 0.27
C ILE A 18 1.13 15.67 -0.90
N GLU A 19 2.26 15.42 -1.59
CA GLU A 19 2.65 16.16 -2.80
C GLU A 19 2.03 15.57 -4.07
N GLY A 20 1.83 14.27 -4.10
CA GLY A 20 1.22 13.61 -5.23
C GLY A 20 0.88 12.16 -4.95
N THR A 21 -0.02 11.63 -5.78
CA THR A 21 -0.40 10.22 -5.75
C THR A 21 -0.43 9.67 -7.16
N ARG A 22 -0.09 8.41 -7.30
CA ARG A 22 -0.22 7.64 -8.55
C ARG A 22 -0.73 6.25 -8.23
N MET A 23 -1.36 5.63 -9.21
CA MET A 23 -1.87 4.28 -9.10
C MET A 23 -1.66 3.54 -10.42
N PHE A 24 -1.41 2.24 -10.34
CA PHE A 24 -1.44 1.36 -11.49
C PHE A 24 -2.17 0.06 -11.18
N ALA A 25 -2.77 -0.53 -12.24
CA ALA A 25 -3.70 -1.66 -12.12
C ALA A 25 -2.96 -3.01 -12.04
N LEU A 26 -2.10 -3.18 -11.05
CA LEU A 26 -1.46 -4.45 -10.71
C LEU A 26 -1.37 -4.57 -9.19
N GLY A 27 -1.84 -5.70 -8.64
CA GLY A 27 -1.83 -6.02 -7.23
C GLY A 27 -1.93 -7.53 -7.02
N GLY A 28 -2.26 -7.97 -5.81
CA GLY A 28 -2.24 -9.37 -5.39
C GLY A 28 -3.03 -10.34 -6.28
N ARG A 29 -4.08 -9.86 -6.98
CA ARG A 29 -4.87 -10.70 -7.90
C ARG A 29 -4.12 -11.12 -9.16
N ALA A 30 -3.13 -10.36 -9.61
CA ALA A 30 -2.28 -10.76 -10.73
C ALA A 30 -1.51 -12.03 -10.37
N PHE A 31 -0.88 -12.06 -9.20
CA PHE A 31 -0.19 -13.25 -8.69
C PHE A 31 -1.12 -14.46 -8.56
N THR A 32 -2.34 -14.24 -8.05
CA THR A 32 -3.36 -15.29 -7.95
C THR A 32 -3.71 -15.85 -9.32
N LYS A 33 -3.89 -14.96 -10.31
CA LYS A 33 -4.21 -15.37 -11.68
C LYS A 33 -3.08 -16.19 -12.30
N SER A 34 -1.83 -15.78 -12.16
CA SER A 34 -0.68 -16.52 -12.66
C SER A 34 -0.56 -17.91 -12.00
N ILE A 35 -0.85 -18.02 -10.71
CA ILE A 35 -0.90 -19.31 -10.01
C ILE A 35 -2.06 -20.15 -10.55
N ALA A 36 -3.25 -19.60 -10.73
CA ALA A 36 -4.42 -20.28 -11.27
C ALA A 36 -4.15 -20.85 -12.66
N ASP A 37 -3.62 -20.03 -13.56
CA ASP A 37 -3.33 -20.37 -14.94
C ASP A 37 -2.23 -21.44 -15.05
N ARG A 38 -1.16 -21.32 -14.26
CA ARG A 38 -0.01 -22.26 -14.31
C ARG A 38 -0.29 -23.62 -13.67
N LEU A 39 -1.16 -23.64 -12.67
CA LEU A 39 -1.51 -24.88 -11.95
C LEU A 39 -2.83 -25.48 -12.40
N ASP A 40 -3.51 -24.89 -13.38
CA ASP A 40 -4.84 -25.28 -13.87
C ASP A 40 -5.85 -25.39 -12.71
N LEU A 41 -5.94 -24.33 -11.90
CA LEU A 41 -6.80 -24.27 -10.71
C LEU A 41 -7.85 -23.16 -10.83
N PRO A 42 -9.02 -23.35 -10.21
CA PRO A 42 -9.96 -22.26 -10.01
C PRO A 42 -9.33 -21.13 -9.19
N PHE A 43 -9.67 -19.87 -9.54
CA PHE A 43 -9.13 -18.68 -8.89
C PHE A 43 -9.23 -18.70 -7.34
N PRO A 44 -10.35 -19.11 -6.70
CA PRO A 44 -10.41 -19.19 -5.24
C PRO A 44 -9.37 -20.12 -4.63
N ARG A 45 -9.11 -21.26 -5.31
CA ARG A 45 -8.10 -22.21 -4.84
C ARG A 45 -6.68 -21.70 -5.00
N ALA A 46 -6.41 -21.00 -6.10
CA ALA A 46 -5.13 -20.34 -6.31
C ALA A 46 -4.90 -19.22 -5.28
N GLU A 47 -5.95 -18.49 -4.89
CA GLU A 47 -5.88 -17.48 -3.83
C GLU A 47 -5.50 -18.09 -2.48
N GLU A 48 -6.12 -19.20 -2.07
CA GLU A 48 -5.74 -19.92 -0.85
C GLU A 48 -4.25 -20.31 -0.88
N ILE A 49 -3.79 -20.89 -1.98
CA ILE A 49 -2.39 -21.30 -2.15
C ILE A 49 -1.45 -20.08 -2.06
N LYS A 50 -1.80 -18.97 -2.70
CA LYS A 50 -1.02 -17.74 -2.62
C LYS A 50 -0.93 -17.20 -1.18
N LEU A 51 -2.05 -17.19 -0.45
CA LEU A 51 -2.07 -16.74 0.93
C LEU A 51 -1.23 -17.64 1.85
N ASP A 52 -1.31 -18.96 1.66
CA ASP A 52 -0.47 -19.91 2.40
C ASP A 52 1.01 -19.71 2.05
N TYR A 53 1.31 -19.48 0.77
CA TYR A 53 2.66 -19.15 0.33
C TYR A 53 3.21 -17.89 0.97
N ALA A 54 2.44 -16.80 0.96
CA ALA A 54 2.81 -15.52 1.56
C ALA A 54 3.06 -15.64 3.08
N ARG A 55 2.33 -16.55 3.76
CA ARG A 55 2.51 -16.87 5.19
C ARG A 55 3.65 -17.85 5.47
N GLY A 56 4.32 -18.35 4.43
CA GLY A 56 5.38 -19.37 4.58
C GLY A 56 4.89 -20.78 4.86
N LEU A 57 3.59 -21.07 4.70
CA LEU A 57 2.99 -22.37 4.96
C LEU A 57 3.14 -23.35 3.79
N ALA A 58 3.33 -22.85 2.56
CA ALA A 58 3.48 -23.67 1.35
C ALA A 58 4.94 -24.13 1.12
N VAL A 59 5.56 -24.78 2.10
CA VAL A 59 7.00 -25.12 2.10
C VAL A 59 7.37 -25.99 0.92
N ASP A 60 6.60 -27.04 0.63
CA ASP A 60 6.90 -28.04 -0.42
C ASP A 60 6.80 -27.47 -1.85
N ARG A 61 6.05 -26.38 -2.04
CA ARG A 61 5.81 -25.73 -3.34
C ARG A 61 6.48 -24.37 -3.48
N ARG A 62 7.25 -23.96 -2.51
CA ARG A 62 7.82 -22.61 -2.44
C ARG A 62 8.56 -22.21 -3.71
N ASN A 63 9.47 -23.06 -4.18
CA ASN A 63 10.26 -22.76 -5.39
C ASN A 63 9.44 -22.76 -6.68
N GLU A 64 8.37 -23.56 -6.75
CA GLU A 64 7.43 -23.56 -7.87
C GLU A 64 6.65 -22.25 -7.91
N LEU A 65 6.05 -21.85 -6.77
CA LEU A 65 5.26 -20.64 -6.65
C LEU A 65 6.10 -19.39 -6.90
N ALA A 66 7.32 -19.32 -6.34
CA ALA A 66 8.25 -18.24 -6.60
C ALA A 66 8.52 -18.03 -8.10
N ARG A 67 8.71 -19.13 -8.87
CA ARG A 67 8.91 -19.04 -10.33
C ARG A 67 7.65 -18.57 -11.06
N ILE A 68 6.47 -18.99 -10.60
CA ILE A 68 5.21 -18.61 -11.23
C ILE A 68 4.99 -17.09 -11.11
N VAL A 69 5.26 -16.50 -9.95
CA VAL A 69 5.00 -15.09 -9.68
C VAL A 69 6.15 -14.16 -10.09
N ALA A 70 7.30 -14.70 -10.44
CA ALA A 70 8.50 -13.91 -10.73
C ALA A 70 8.30 -12.87 -11.84
N ASP A 71 7.61 -13.25 -12.93
CA ASP A 71 7.33 -12.33 -14.05
C ASP A 71 6.38 -11.21 -13.63
N ASP A 72 5.36 -11.52 -12.82
CA ASP A 72 4.42 -10.53 -12.31
C ASP A 72 5.11 -9.54 -11.37
N VAL A 73 6.01 -10.03 -10.51
CA VAL A 73 6.80 -9.19 -9.61
C VAL A 73 7.74 -8.27 -10.39
N ALA A 74 8.36 -8.76 -11.47
CA ALA A 74 9.21 -7.94 -12.34
C ALA A 74 8.39 -6.81 -13.01
N ILE A 75 7.18 -7.11 -13.49
CA ILE A 75 6.27 -6.11 -14.07
C ILE A 75 5.81 -5.12 -12.99
N TRP A 76 5.47 -5.60 -11.79
CA TRP A 76 5.12 -4.76 -10.67
C TRP A 76 6.26 -3.80 -10.29
N ALA A 77 7.48 -4.30 -10.20
CA ALA A 77 8.68 -3.51 -9.90
C ALA A 77 8.90 -2.39 -10.92
N ALA A 78 8.77 -2.70 -12.22
CA ALA A 78 8.85 -1.71 -13.27
C ALA A 78 7.74 -0.65 -13.16
N GLY A 79 6.53 -1.03 -12.76
CA GLY A 79 5.44 -0.11 -12.46
C GLY A 79 5.76 0.83 -11.30
N VAL A 80 6.34 0.32 -10.23
CA VAL A 80 6.78 1.13 -9.08
C VAL A 80 7.89 2.09 -9.49
N GLU A 81 8.91 1.63 -10.25
CA GLU A 81 9.97 2.49 -10.76
C GLU A 81 9.40 3.67 -11.56
N LEU A 82 8.50 3.39 -12.51
CA LEU A 82 7.88 4.42 -13.34
C LEU A 82 7.12 5.46 -12.51
N VAL A 83 6.30 4.99 -11.59
CA VAL A 83 5.46 5.85 -10.74
C VAL A 83 6.31 6.70 -9.79
N LEU A 84 7.37 6.13 -9.21
CA LEU A 84 8.29 6.88 -8.34
C LEU A 84 9.07 7.95 -9.11
N ASP A 85 9.50 7.65 -10.34
CA ASP A 85 10.18 8.62 -11.21
C ASP A 85 9.24 9.78 -11.60
N GLU A 86 7.99 9.47 -11.97
CA GLU A 86 6.98 10.49 -12.25
C GLU A 86 6.68 11.37 -11.02
N LEU A 87 6.54 10.77 -9.83
CA LEU A 87 6.27 11.52 -8.60
C LEU A 87 7.45 12.37 -8.17
N ALA A 88 8.68 11.94 -8.46
CA ALA A 88 9.88 12.70 -8.16
C ALA A 88 9.92 14.03 -8.94
N GLY A 89 9.44 14.04 -10.20
CA GLY A 89 9.35 15.25 -11.01
C GLY A 89 10.68 15.98 -11.22
N GLY A 90 11.80 15.28 -11.08
CA GLY A 90 13.15 15.82 -11.16
C GLY A 90 13.80 16.12 -9.78
N ASP A 91 13.05 16.01 -8.70
CA ASP A 91 13.56 16.16 -7.34
C ASP A 91 13.99 14.81 -6.73
N LEU A 92 14.73 14.85 -5.63
CA LEU A 92 15.08 13.64 -4.89
C LEU A 92 13.87 13.13 -4.11
N LEU A 93 13.68 11.82 -4.12
CA LEU A 93 12.68 11.14 -3.31
C LEU A 93 13.08 11.09 -1.82
N PRO A 94 12.10 11.05 -0.88
CA PRO A 94 12.36 10.86 0.54
C PRO A 94 13.07 9.54 0.82
N GLY A 95 13.99 9.55 1.78
CA GLY A 95 14.82 8.38 2.13
C GLY A 95 14.11 7.26 2.91
N ARG A 96 12.76 7.28 2.97
CA ARG A 96 11.93 6.22 3.57
C ARG A 96 10.81 5.83 2.64
N VAL A 97 10.58 4.52 2.55
CA VAL A 97 9.49 3.92 1.79
C VAL A 97 8.68 3.05 2.74
N TYR A 98 7.42 3.40 2.91
CA TYR A 98 6.48 2.63 3.71
C TYR A 98 5.65 1.72 2.83
N LEU A 99 5.50 0.46 3.24
CA LEU A 99 4.69 -0.56 2.56
C LEU A 99 3.48 -0.91 3.40
N CYS A 100 2.33 -1.03 2.76
CA CYS A 100 1.12 -1.58 3.34
C CYS A 100 0.30 -2.35 2.29
N GLY A 101 -0.88 -2.83 2.68
CA GLY A 101 -1.75 -3.62 1.83
C GLY A 101 -1.40 -5.11 1.78
N GLY A 102 -2.41 -5.93 1.47
CA GLY A 102 -2.26 -7.39 1.51
C GLY A 102 -1.25 -7.97 0.50
N GLY A 103 -1.00 -7.28 -0.62
CA GLY A 103 0.00 -7.70 -1.61
C GLY A 103 1.43 -7.60 -1.11
N SER A 104 1.70 -6.75 -0.12
CA SER A 104 3.04 -6.58 0.45
C SER A 104 3.56 -7.80 1.24
N HIS A 105 2.70 -8.79 1.51
CA HIS A 105 3.10 -10.07 2.11
C HIS A 105 3.86 -11.00 1.15
N MET A 106 3.85 -10.73 -0.15
CA MET A 106 4.54 -11.59 -1.11
C MET A 106 6.05 -11.51 -0.87
N PRO A 107 6.72 -12.66 -0.64
CA PRO A 107 8.16 -12.68 -0.32
C PRO A 107 9.02 -12.03 -1.39
N GLU A 108 8.65 -12.16 -2.67
CA GLU A 108 9.37 -11.60 -3.80
C GLU A 108 9.31 -10.07 -3.84
N ILE A 109 8.21 -9.46 -3.35
CA ILE A 109 8.10 -8.00 -3.18
C ILE A 109 9.16 -7.53 -2.19
N GLY A 110 9.21 -8.16 -1.01
CA GLY A 110 10.22 -7.84 0.00
C GLY A 110 11.66 -8.06 -0.50
N ALA A 111 11.90 -9.16 -1.22
CA ALA A 111 13.20 -9.46 -1.81
C ALA A 111 13.61 -8.38 -2.83
N THR A 112 12.71 -8.02 -3.76
CA THR A 112 12.97 -6.98 -4.78
C THR A 112 13.29 -5.62 -4.16
N LEU A 113 12.51 -5.20 -3.18
CA LEU A 113 12.72 -3.92 -2.49
C LEU A 113 13.91 -3.94 -1.53
N GLY A 114 14.40 -5.11 -1.14
CA GLY A 114 15.63 -5.29 -0.37
C GLY A 114 16.91 -5.13 -1.20
N GLU A 115 16.80 -5.19 -2.54
CA GLU A 115 17.94 -5.08 -3.42
C GLU A 115 18.34 -3.62 -3.69
N GLU A 116 19.58 -3.26 -3.40
CA GLU A 116 20.12 -1.93 -3.69
C GLU A 116 20.05 -1.60 -5.20
N SER A 117 20.20 -2.61 -6.04
CA SER A 117 20.14 -2.50 -7.51
C SER A 117 18.81 -1.92 -8.02
N PHE A 118 17.69 -2.22 -7.35
CA PHE A 118 16.39 -1.66 -7.65
C PHE A 118 16.36 -0.14 -7.44
N TRP A 119 16.86 0.34 -6.31
CA TRP A 119 16.82 1.76 -5.93
C TRP A 119 17.80 2.65 -6.70
N ARG A 120 18.91 2.08 -7.21
CA ARG A 120 19.94 2.85 -7.94
C ARG A 120 19.44 3.54 -9.20
N ARG A 121 18.32 3.10 -9.77
CA ARG A 121 17.71 3.68 -10.96
C ARG A 121 16.79 4.85 -10.66
N LEU A 122 16.48 5.08 -9.41
CA LEU A 122 15.54 6.08 -8.93
C LEU A 122 16.26 7.25 -8.27
N PRO A 123 15.68 8.45 -8.28
CA PRO A 123 16.29 9.67 -7.76
C PRO A 123 16.29 9.72 -6.22
N PHE A 124 16.92 8.75 -5.58
CA PHE A 124 17.22 8.78 -4.16
C PHE A 124 18.66 9.24 -3.94
N SER A 125 18.90 10.01 -2.88
CA SER A 125 20.28 10.39 -2.49
C SER A 125 21.10 9.20 -1.96
N ARG A 126 20.44 8.17 -1.46
CA ARG A 126 20.97 6.89 -0.98
C ARG A 126 19.84 5.86 -1.02
N THR A 127 20.19 4.57 -0.92
CA THR A 127 19.20 3.49 -0.78
C THR A 127 18.20 3.84 0.34
N PRO A 128 16.88 3.88 0.07
CA PRO A 128 15.89 4.22 1.07
C PRO A 128 15.74 3.12 2.13
N GLU A 129 15.30 3.53 3.30
CA GLU A 129 14.84 2.59 4.33
C GLU A 129 13.43 2.12 3.98
N VAL A 130 13.25 0.81 3.78
CA VAL A 130 11.95 0.20 3.47
C VAL A 130 11.34 -0.33 4.77
N LEU A 131 10.17 0.16 5.10
CA LEU A 131 9.46 -0.15 6.36
C LEU A 131 8.07 -0.69 6.04
N VAL A 132 7.73 -1.86 6.57
CA VAL A 132 6.37 -2.38 6.53
C VAL A 132 5.56 -1.72 7.64
N MET A 133 4.44 -1.10 7.28
CA MET A 133 3.55 -0.47 8.25
C MET A 133 2.65 -1.50 8.93
N ALA A 134 2.48 -1.32 10.23
CA ALA A 134 1.49 -2.02 11.04
C ALA A 134 0.37 -1.03 11.47
N PRO A 135 -0.86 -1.50 11.73
CA PRO A 135 -1.97 -0.64 12.15
C PRO A 135 -1.67 0.22 13.38
N GLU A 136 -0.88 -0.29 14.32
CA GLU A 136 -0.48 0.43 15.54
C GLU A 136 0.38 1.68 15.27
N GLN A 137 0.95 1.78 14.08
CA GLN A 137 1.75 2.93 13.64
C GLN A 137 0.89 4.04 13.03
N VAL A 138 -0.41 3.80 12.83
CA VAL A 138 -1.36 4.85 12.40
C VAL A 138 -1.68 5.72 13.60
N GLU A 139 -1.12 6.94 13.60
CA GLU A 139 -1.29 7.88 14.70
C GLU A 139 -2.72 8.38 14.82
N ARG A 140 -3.10 8.83 16.03
CA ARG A 140 -4.37 9.51 16.36
C ARG A 140 -5.64 8.67 16.24
N ILE A 141 -5.54 7.39 15.93
CA ILE A 141 -6.64 6.42 15.98
C ILE A 141 -6.19 5.19 16.73
N HIS A 142 -7.11 4.59 17.46
CA HIS A 142 -6.86 3.38 18.21
C HIS A 142 -7.93 2.34 17.91
N ASP A 143 -7.50 1.14 17.54
CA ASP A 143 -8.40 0.00 17.40
C ASP A 143 -8.68 -0.62 18.77
N ALA A 144 -9.84 -0.28 19.36
CA ALA A 144 -10.29 -0.85 20.64
C ALA A 144 -10.74 -2.33 20.53
N THR A 145 -10.90 -2.85 19.31
CA THR A 145 -11.33 -4.24 19.09
C THR A 145 -10.16 -5.21 19.05
N HIS A 146 -8.95 -4.72 18.80
CA HIS A 146 -7.73 -5.50 18.58
C HIS A 146 -7.85 -6.51 17.44
N LEU A 147 -8.68 -6.21 16.43
CA LEU A 147 -8.89 -7.05 15.25
C LEU A 147 -7.97 -6.65 14.08
N LEU A 148 -7.49 -5.41 14.08
CA LEU A 148 -6.60 -4.89 13.04
C LEU A 148 -5.14 -5.16 13.45
N VAL A 149 -4.55 -6.19 12.85
CA VAL A 149 -3.22 -6.69 13.26
C VAL A 149 -2.24 -6.80 12.10
N ASP A 150 -2.70 -6.53 10.89
CA ASP A 150 -1.96 -6.83 9.67
C ASP A 150 -1.77 -5.58 8.81
N GLN A 151 -0.73 -5.56 7.99
CA GLN A 151 -0.42 -4.47 7.07
C GLN A 151 -1.54 -4.18 6.05
N GLN A 152 -2.42 -5.15 5.78
CA GLN A 152 -3.64 -4.94 4.98
C GLN A 152 -4.67 -4.05 5.69
N ASP A 153 -4.59 -3.92 7.00
CA ASP A 153 -5.54 -3.19 7.82
C ASP A 153 -5.15 -1.71 7.99
N VAL A 154 -3.94 -1.31 7.55
CA VAL A 154 -3.41 0.06 7.67
C VAL A 154 -4.30 1.05 6.92
N THR A 155 -4.59 0.79 5.65
CA THR A 155 -5.41 1.70 4.82
C THR A 155 -6.85 1.79 5.30
N PRO A 156 -7.57 0.70 5.63
CA PRO A 156 -8.88 0.79 6.28
C PRO A 156 -8.88 1.62 7.57
N LEU A 157 -7.86 1.46 8.42
CA LEU A 157 -7.73 2.23 9.66
C LEU A 157 -7.50 3.71 9.39
N GLY A 158 -6.63 4.04 8.42
CA GLY A 158 -6.40 5.41 7.98
C GLY A 158 -7.66 6.08 7.42
N LEU A 159 -8.46 5.36 6.64
CA LEU A 159 -9.76 5.83 6.13
C LEU A 159 -10.77 6.06 7.26
N ALA A 160 -10.81 5.17 8.25
CA ALA A 160 -11.66 5.35 9.44
C ALA A 160 -11.26 6.62 10.22
N TYR A 161 -9.96 6.85 10.40
CA TYR A 161 -9.45 8.10 11.01
C TYR A 161 -9.93 9.33 10.23
N GLN A 162 -9.75 9.35 8.91
CA GLN A 162 -10.17 10.46 8.08
C GLN A 162 -11.69 10.71 8.16
N ALA A 163 -12.50 9.65 8.20
CA ALA A 163 -13.95 9.77 8.33
C ALA A 163 -14.36 10.40 9.68
N ILE A 164 -13.67 10.05 10.77
CA ILE A 164 -13.89 10.62 12.09
C ILE A 164 -13.47 12.11 12.08
N GLU A 165 -12.33 12.45 11.52
CA GLU A 165 -11.86 13.85 11.42
C GLU A 165 -12.85 14.73 10.63
N LEU A 166 -13.36 14.23 9.50
CA LEU A 166 -14.36 14.95 8.70
C LEU A 166 -15.69 15.18 9.46
N GLN A 167 -16.05 14.26 10.36
CA GLN A 167 -17.25 14.42 11.18
C GLN A 167 -17.05 15.35 12.38
N THR A 168 -15.84 15.41 12.92
CA THR A 168 -15.51 16.21 14.11
C THR A 168 -15.08 17.63 13.79
N ASN A 169 -14.49 17.87 12.65
CA ASN A 169 -14.17 19.20 12.16
C ASN A 169 -15.39 19.84 11.52
N GLU A 170 -16.23 20.52 12.33
CA GLU A 170 -17.21 21.46 11.77
C GLU A 170 -16.42 22.51 10.96
N ASP A 171 -16.77 22.66 9.68
CA ASP A 171 -16.18 23.68 8.82
C ASP A 171 -16.33 25.04 9.54
N PRO A 172 -15.21 25.78 9.81
CA PRO A 172 -15.28 27.10 10.43
C PRO A 172 -16.27 28.05 9.74
N LEU A 173 -16.47 27.86 8.42
CA LEU A 173 -17.46 28.59 7.63
C LEU A 173 -18.89 28.21 8.03
N ASP A 174 -19.19 26.93 8.21
CA ASP A 174 -20.50 26.45 8.66
C ASP A 174 -20.81 26.93 10.08
N VAL A 175 -19.82 26.94 10.98
CA VAL A 175 -19.97 27.47 12.33
C VAL A 175 -20.28 28.98 12.29
N ALA A 176 -19.56 29.72 11.45
CA ALA A 176 -19.79 31.17 11.27
C ALA A 176 -21.18 31.47 10.66
N LEU A 177 -21.55 30.72 9.60
CA LEU A 177 -22.87 30.84 8.95
C LEU A 177 -24.02 30.51 9.92
N ARG A 178 -23.91 29.46 10.71
CA ARG A 178 -24.92 29.11 11.74
C ARG A 178 -25.03 30.18 12.81
N ARG A 179 -23.92 30.83 13.21
CA ARG A 179 -23.94 31.97 14.13
C ARG A 179 -24.68 33.20 13.55
N VAL A 180 -24.39 33.54 12.29
CA VAL A 180 -25.05 34.66 11.60
C VAL A 180 -26.56 34.38 11.44
N LEU A 181 -26.93 33.19 11.00
CA LEU A 181 -28.33 32.78 10.82
C LEU A 181 -29.12 32.78 12.15
N ARG A 182 -28.47 32.40 13.28
CA ARG A 182 -29.11 32.52 14.61
C ARG A 182 -29.31 33.95 15.03
N ALA A 183 -28.34 34.85 14.76
CA ALA A 183 -28.46 36.25 15.07
C ALA A 183 -29.52 36.99 14.24
N MET A 184 -29.80 36.53 13.01
CA MET A 184 -30.85 37.11 12.14
C MET A 184 -32.28 36.62 12.46
N LYS A 185 -32.43 35.61 13.31
CA LYS A 185 -33.74 35.06 13.73
C LYS A 185 -34.24 35.63 15.06
N MET A 186 -33.50 36.57 15.66
CA MET A 186 -33.88 37.35 16.81
C MET A 186 -34.31 38.76 16.37
#